data_3da482b42401a105961890d678f8ff8e
#
_entry.id   3da482b42401a105961890d678f8ff8e
#
_cell.length_a   1.000
_cell.length_b   1.000
_cell.length_c   1.000
_cell.angle_alpha   90.00
_cell.angle_beta   90.00
_cell.angle_gamma   90.00
#
_symmetry.space_group_name_H-M   'P 1'
#
loop_
_entity.id
_entity.type
_entity.pdbx_description
1 polymer ?
#
loop_
_entity_poly.entity_id
_entity_poly.type
_entity_poly.pdbx_seq_one_letter_code
_entity_poly.pdbx_strand_id
1 'polypeptide(L)'
;MKVFWLNSGEALARLRAAAERLLAEQGHVAAVYLFGSLSEDRAVPGSDADLLILLERSQRRVLDRAEQFSRYFSGIGMPVELFCYTREEAERIPLARAAIDRGILLARR
;
A
#
# COMPACT_ATOMS: atom_id res chain seq x y z
N MET A 1 25.78 -11.04 -0.20
CA MET A 1 24.49 -11.03 0.51
C MET A 1 23.45 -11.79 -0.27
N LYS A 2 22.72 -12.62 0.40
CA LYS A 2 21.65 -13.34 -0.26
C LYS A 2 20.42 -12.43 -0.35
N VAL A 3 19.96 -12.20 -1.57
CA VAL A 3 18.72 -11.44 -1.75
C VAL A 3 17.54 -12.35 -1.46
N PHE A 4 16.75 -11.98 -0.49
CA PHE A 4 15.55 -12.72 -0.17
C PHE A 4 14.42 -12.25 -1.09
N TRP A 5 13.82 -13.19 -1.79
CA TRP A 5 12.71 -12.90 -2.69
C TRP A 5 11.48 -13.67 -2.27
N LEU A 6 10.43 -12.96 -1.95
CA LEU A 6 9.14 -13.55 -1.66
C LEU A 6 8.42 -13.85 -2.98
N ASN A 7 7.79 -15.02 -3.08
CA ASN A 7 6.90 -15.25 -4.20
C ASN A 7 5.66 -14.36 -4.03
N SER A 8 4.92 -14.17 -5.12
CA SER A 8 3.78 -13.25 -5.14
C SER A 8 2.72 -13.59 -4.08
N GLY A 9 2.48 -14.88 -3.86
CA GLY A 9 1.49 -15.32 -2.87
C GLY A 9 1.89 -14.97 -1.46
N GLU A 10 3.17 -15.20 -1.10
CA GLU A 10 3.66 -14.85 0.23
C GLU A 10 3.65 -13.35 0.46
N ALA A 11 4.10 -12.59 -0.55
CA ALA A 11 4.11 -11.13 -0.46
C ALA A 11 2.70 -10.61 -0.25
N LEU A 12 1.76 -11.11 -1.03
CA LEU A 12 0.36 -10.69 -0.93
C LEU A 12 -0.23 -11.01 0.44
N ALA A 13 0.04 -12.20 0.97
CA ALA A 13 -0.45 -12.58 2.30
C ALA A 13 0.08 -11.66 3.39
N ARG A 14 1.38 -11.35 3.34
CA ARG A 14 2.00 -10.47 4.33
C ARG A 14 1.47 -9.03 4.21
N LEU A 15 1.29 -8.56 3.00
CA LEU A 15 0.75 -7.23 2.76
C LEU A 15 -0.69 -7.12 3.25
N ARG A 16 -1.52 -8.15 3.02
CA ARG A 16 -2.90 -8.17 3.53
C ARG A 16 -2.93 -8.10 5.04
N ALA A 17 -2.11 -8.91 5.71
CA ALA A 17 -2.07 -8.92 7.17
C ALA A 17 -1.65 -7.56 7.72
N ALA A 18 -0.65 -6.93 7.11
CA ALA A 18 -0.20 -5.60 7.52
C ALA A 18 -1.28 -4.54 7.29
N ALA A 19 -1.96 -4.61 6.15
CA ALA A 19 -3.04 -3.67 5.82
C ALA A 19 -4.21 -3.80 6.80
N GLU A 20 -4.56 -5.02 7.16
CA GLU A 20 -5.64 -5.26 8.14
C GLU A 20 -5.29 -4.69 9.51
N ARG A 21 -4.03 -4.87 9.94
CA ARG A 21 -3.56 -4.27 11.18
C ARG A 21 -3.63 -2.75 11.13
N LEU A 22 -3.20 -2.18 10.02
CA LEU A 22 -3.23 -0.74 9.82
C LEU A 22 -4.66 -0.20 9.97
N LEU A 23 -5.63 -0.83 9.32
CA LEU A 23 -7.01 -0.40 9.41
C LEU A 23 -7.55 -0.53 10.84
N ALA A 24 -7.18 -1.60 11.53
CA ALA A 24 -7.64 -1.82 12.90
C ALA A 24 -7.13 -0.75 13.87
N GLU A 25 -5.92 -0.24 13.64
CA GLU A 25 -5.30 0.71 14.55
C GLU A 25 -5.45 2.17 14.15
N GLN A 26 -5.69 2.44 12.87
CA GLN A 26 -5.74 3.80 12.33
C GLN A 26 -7.12 4.07 11.73
N GLY A 27 -8.00 4.62 12.53
CA GLY A 27 -9.42 4.75 12.18
C GLY A 27 -9.72 5.64 10.97
N HIS A 28 -8.78 6.50 10.57
CA HIS A 28 -8.97 7.37 9.41
C HIS A 28 -8.52 6.73 8.10
N VAL A 29 -7.98 5.52 8.15
CA VAL A 29 -7.61 4.78 6.94
C VAL A 29 -8.85 4.05 6.42
N ALA A 30 -9.22 4.31 5.18
CA ALA A 30 -10.41 3.72 4.56
C ALA A 30 -10.12 2.40 3.87
N ALA A 31 -8.98 2.31 3.18
CA ALA A 31 -8.62 1.14 2.40
C ALA A 31 -7.15 1.15 2.04
N VAL A 32 -6.62 -0.01 1.67
CA VAL A 32 -5.25 -0.15 1.17
C VAL A 32 -5.29 -0.99 -0.10
N TYR A 33 -4.64 -0.48 -1.16
CA TYR A 33 -4.57 -1.15 -2.46
C TYR A 33 -3.11 -1.40 -2.84
N LEU A 34 -2.85 -2.56 -3.42
CA LEU A 34 -1.56 -2.87 -4.04
C LEU A 34 -1.67 -2.57 -5.53
N PHE A 35 -0.69 -1.84 -6.07
CA PHE A 35 -0.67 -1.54 -7.49
C PHE A 35 0.76 -1.67 -8.03
N GLY A 36 0.96 -1.35 -9.31
CA GLY A 36 2.26 -1.46 -9.93
C GLY A 36 2.60 -2.90 -10.33
N SER A 37 3.89 -3.19 -10.51
CA SER A 37 4.34 -4.46 -11.08
C SER A 37 3.93 -5.68 -10.26
N LEU A 38 3.94 -5.58 -8.94
CA LEU A 38 3.59 -6.72 -8.09
C LEU A 38 2.10 -7.08 -8.24
N SER A 39 1.22 -6.09 -8.38
CA SER A 39 -0.20 -6.33 -8.56
C SER A 39 -0.53 -6.94 -9.91
N GLU A 40 0.34 -6.74 -10.90
CA GLU A 40 0.16 -7.24 -12.26
C GLU A 40 0.97 -8.50 -12.52
N ASP A 41 1.51 -9.08 -11.46
CA ASP A 41 2.32 -10.30 -11.51
C ASP A 41 3.53 -10.18 -12.45
N ARG A 42 4.09 -8.98 -12.53
CA ARG A 42 5.27 -8.67 -13.34
C ARG A 42 6.51 -8.41 -12.49
N ALA A 43 6.40 -8.68 -11.18
CA ALA A 43 7.48 -8.41 -10.25
C ALA A 43 8.67 -9.33 -10.51
N VAL A 44 9.86 -8.78 -10.31
CA VAL A 44 11.12 -9.52 -10.35
C VAL A 44 11.83 -9.32 -9.03
N PRO A 45 12.86 -10.12 -8.70
CA PRO A 45 13.62 -9.90 -7.47
C PRO A 45 14.09 -8.46 -7.36
N GLY A 46 13.83 -7.83 -6.23
CA GLY A 46 14.16 -6.44 -5.99
C GLY A 46 13.06 -5.44 -6.31
N SER A 47 11.92 -5.89 -6.84
CA SER A 47 10.77 -5.02 -7.06
C SER A 47 10.20 -4.51 -5.74
N ASP A 48 9.73 -3.24 -5.76
CA ASP A 48 9.05 -2.66 -4.62
C ASP A 48 7.57 -3.02 -4.67
N ALA A 49 6.94 -3.05 -3.51
CA ALA A 49 5.49 -3.10 -3.42
C ALA A 49 4.99 -1.65 -3.36
N ASP A 50 4.13 -1.28 -4.30
CA ASP A 50 3.55 0.06 -4.32
C ASP A 50 2.15 -0.01 -3.73
N LEU A 51 1.93 0.72 -2.64
CA LEU A 51 0.66 0.71 -1.93
C LEU A 51 0.00 2.07 -1.96
N LEU A 52 -1.29 2.08 -2.26
CA LEU A 52 -2.13 3.26 -2.05
C LEU A 52 -2.83 3.10 -0.71
N ILE A 53 -2.60 4.04 0.20
CA ILE A 53 -3.34 4.12 1.46
C ILE A 53 -4.37 5.22 1.27
N LEU A 54 -5.63 4.81 1.21
CA LEU A 54 -6.74 5.72 1.02
C LEU A 54 -7.23 6.19 2.38
N LEU A 55 -7.22 7.50 2.59
CA LEU A 55 -7.58 8.11 3.86
C LEU A 55 -8.95 8.78 3.76
N GLU A 56 -9.74 8.71 4.83
CA GLU A 56 -10.98 9.46 4.89
C GLU A 56 -10.69 10.96 4.89
N ARG A 57 -9.67 11.35 5.66
CA ARG A 57 -9.23 12.74 5.75
C ARG A 57 -7.79 12.77 6.28
N SER A 58 -7.11 13.89 6.07
CA SER A 58 -5.80 14.12 6.65
C SER A 58 -5.53 15.61 6.75
N GLN A 59 -4.91 16.03 7.86
CA GLN A 59 -4.44 17.38 8.04
C GLN A 59 -2.96 17.53 7.68
N ARG A 60 -2.28 16.40 7.41
CA ARG A 60 -0.88 16.42 7.05
C ARG A 60 -0.71 16.64 5.55
N ARG A 61 0.43 17.23 5.19
CA ARG A 61 0.81 17.33 3.77
C ARG A 61 1.03 15.93 3.22
N VAL A 62 0.78 15.77 1.93
CA VAL A 62 0.89 14.46 1.26
C VAL A 62 2.24 13.80 1.55
N LEU A 63 3.33 14.55 1.43
CA LEU A 63 4.67 14.01 1.60
C LEU A 63 4.99 13.54 3.02
N ASP A 64 4.22 14.00 4.00
CA ASP A 64 4.47 13.68 5.41
C ASP A 64 3.61 12.52 5.91
N ARG A 65 2.68 12.06 5.10
CA ARG A 65 1.69 11.04 5.53
C ARG A 65 2.27 9.65 5.64
N ALA A 66 3.20 9.31 4.76
CA ALA A 66 3.76 7.96 4.73
C ALA A 66 4.43 7.56 6.04
N GLU A 67 5.05 8.51 6.73
CA GLU A 67 5.72 8.25 8.01
C GLU A 67 4.78 7.67 9.06
N GLN A 68 3.50 8.01 8.99
CA GLN A 68 2.52 7.52 9.96
C GLN A 68 2.31 6.01 9.84
N PHE A 69 2.56 5.46 8.65
CA PHE A 69 2.15 4.09 8.33
C PHE A 69 3.29 3.16 7.98
N SER A 70 4.49 3.68 7.77
CA SER A 70 5.61 2.87 7.29
C SER A 70 5.96 1.70 8.21
N ARG A 71 5.80 1.87 9.52
CA ARG A 71 6.12 0.82 10.48
C ARG A 71 5.29 -0.45 10.31
N TYR A 72 4.09 -0.33 9.76
CA TYR A 72 3.23 -1.49 9.54
C TYR A 72 3.76 -2.41 8.46
N PHE A 73 4.59 -1.87 7.56
CA PHE A 73 5.08 -2.62 6.40
C PHE A 73 6.57 -2.93 6.47
N SER A 74 7.21 -2.67 7.60
CA SER A 74 8.67 -2.87 7.72
C SER A 74 9.06 -4.35 7.73
N GLY A 75 8.17 -5.25 8.11
CA GLY A 75 8.45 -6.67 8.20
C GLY A 75 8.03 -7.49 7.00
N ILE A 76 7.72 -6.86 5.87
CA ILE A 76 7.19 -7.57 4.70
C ILE A 76 8.26 -8.43 4.02
N GLY A 77 9.53 -8.02 4.08
CA GLY A 77 10.61 -8.75 3.42
C GLY A 77 10.96 -8.20 2.05
N MET A 78 10.42 -7.04 1.71
CA MET A 78 10.73 -6.33 0.48
C MET A 78 10.46 -4.85 0.70
N PRO A 79 11.05 -3.96 -0.12
CA PRO A 79 10.75 -2.53 -0.03
C PRO A 79 9.29 -2.25 -0.31
N VAL A 80 8.72 -1.34 0.46
CA VAL A 80 7.32 -0.93 0.28
C VAL A 80 7.29 0.58 0.15
N GLU A 81 6.67 1.08 -0.91
CA GLU A 81 6.48 2.50 -1.14
C GLU A 81 5.03 2.85 -0.90
N LEU A 82 4.79 3.89 -0.10
CA LEU A 82 3.44 4.26 0.32
C LEU A 82 3.03 5.57 -0.35
N PHE A 83 1.83 5.55 -0.92
CA PHE A 83 1.19 6.72 -1.54
C PHE A 83 -0.11 6.95 -0.77
N CYS A 84 -0.16 8.04 -0.03
CA CYS A 84 -1.27 8.28 0.91
C CYS A 84 -2.09 9.48 0.44
N TYR A 85 -3.30 9.21 -0.01
CA TYR A 85 -4.22 10.24 -0.50
C TYR A 85 -5.58 10.10 0.17
N THR A 86 -6.25 11.23 0.38
CA THR A 86 -7.62 11.21 0.86
C THR A 86 -8.56 10.80 -0.28
N ARG A 87 -9.78 10.39 0.07
CA ARG A 87 -10.79 10.06 -0.94
C ARG A 87 -11.00 11.22 -1.92
N GLU A 88 -11.06 12.44 -1.39
CA GLU A 88 -11.26 13.62 -2.23
C GLU A 88 -10.09 13.82 -3.20
N GLU A 89 -8.86 13.71 -2.70
CA GLU A 89 -7.68 13.85 -3.55
C GLU A 89 -7.61 12.73 -4.59
N ALA A 90 -7.96 11.52 -4.20
CA ALA A 90 -7.89 10.36 -5.09
C ALA A 90 -8.76 10.51 -6.33
N GLU A 91 -9.82 11.29 -6.25
CA GLU A 91 -10.68 11.54 -7.41
C GLU A 91 -9.95 12.31 -8.52
N ARG A 92 -8.92 13.07 -8.15
CA ARG A 92 -8.21 13.94 -9.08
C ARG A 92 -6.81 13.46 -9.45
N ILE A 93 -6.30 12.46 -8.75
CA ILE A 93 -4.92 11.99 -8.94
C ILE A 93 -4.95 10.71 -9.76
N PRO A 94 -4.41 10.75 -11.01
CA PRO A 94 -4.48 9.58 -11.90
C PRO A 94 -3.88 8.31 -11.31
N LEU A 95 -2.76 8.41 -10.58
CA LEU A 95 -2.15 7.25 -9.94
C LEU A 95 -3.11 6.61 -8.95
N ALA A 96 -3.77 7.41 -8.11
CA ALA A 96 -4.71 6.92 -7.12
C ALA A 96 -5.94 6.28 -7.77
N ARG A 97 -6.47 6.90 -8.82
CA ARG A 97 -7.60 6.33 -9.54
C ARG A 97 -7.24 4.99 -10.17
N ALA A 98 -6.06 4.91 -10.77
CA ALA A 98 -5.61 3.66 -11.39
C ALA A 98 -5.43 2.56 -10.34
N ALA A 99 -4.89 2.90 -9.17
CA ALA A 99 -4.71 1.93 -8.08
C ALA A 99 -6.05 1.39 -7.60
N ILE A 100 -7.06 2.26 -7.46
CA ILE A 100 -8.39 1.84 -7.03
C ILE A 100 -9.09 1.02 -8.10
N ASP A 101 -8.98 1.42 -9.36
CA ASP A 101 -9.70 0.77 -10.45
C ASP A 101 -9.09 -0.55 -10.87
N ARG A 102 -7.78 -0.68 -10.83
CA ARG A 102 -7.06 -1.84 -11.38
C ARG A 102 -6.13 -2.54 -10.41
N GLY A 103 -5.91 -1.98 -9.23
CA GLY A 103 -5.06 -2.59 -8.23
C GLY A 103 -5.76 -3.72 -7.49
N ILE A 104 -5.03 -4.30 -6.55
CA ILE A 104 -5.56 -5.36 -5.69
C ILE A 104 -5.95 -4.74 -4.36
N LEU A 105 -7.21 -4.87 -3.99
CA LEU A 105 -7.69 -4.41 -2.69
C LEU A 105 -7.13 -5.35 -1.61
N LEU A 106 -6.29 -4.81 -0.73
CA LEU A 106 -5.69 -5.59 0.36
C LEU A 106 -6.59 -5.62 1.58
N ALA A 107 -7.18 -4.47 1.93
CA ALA A 107 -8.07 -4.36 3.07
C ALA A 107 -8.92 -3.11 2.93
N ARG A 108 -10.12 -3.14 3.50
CA ARG A 108 -11.00 -1.96 3.56
C ARG A 108 -11.92 -2.05 4.76
N ARG A 109 -12.46 -0.89 5.14
CA ARG A 109 -13.50 -0.86 6.17
C ARG A 109 -14.85 -1.28 5.61
#